data_de8c62665fff59166b3bb5fb09133f32
#
_entry.id   de8c62665fff59166b3bb5fb09133f32
#
_cell.length_a   1.000
_cell.length_b   1.000
_cell.length_c   1.000
_cell.angle_alpha   90.00
_cell.angle_beta   90.00
_cell.angle_gamma   90.00
#
_symmetry.space_group_name_H-M   'P 1'
#
loop_
_entity.id
_entity.type
_entity.pdbx_description
1 polymer ?
#
loop_
_entity_poly.entity_id
_entity_poly.type
_entity_poly.pdbx_seq_one_letter_code
_entity_poly.pdbx_strand_id
1 'polypeptide(L)'
;TGATGVICDDELSPAQLKNLEDVLDTKVMDRTMVILDIFASRANTREGKIQVELAQLKYRAIRLVGMRSSLSRLGGGIGTRGPGESKLETDRRLIHQRIGQLKSELEQVKRTREVTRKRRNDTHIPVAAIVGYTNAGKSSLLNKLTGSEVLAEDKLFATLDPTTRLLSLGNDEPLLMTDTVGFIDKLPHHLIDAFRSTLEEAKHADLIVHVVDCSNPEHETQMQVVYQTLKELGVEGKPIFTLMNKQDLLSEEEKNLFERDMQADRTIEISVKDGTGLDELREVLLSFLRNRKKYVERLYG
;
A
#
# COMPACT_ATOMS: atom_id res chain seq x y z
N THR A 1 11.34 34.04 -3.32
CA THR A 1 10.45 33.40 -2.31
C THR A 1 11.22 32.79 -1.14
N GLY A 2 12.54 32.60 -1.21
CA GLY A 2 13.35 31.94 -0.18
C GLY A 2 13.09 30.42 -0.07
N ALA A 3 12.48 29.81 -1.09
CA ALA A 3 12.27 28.38 -1.15
C ALA A 3 13.61 27.63 -1.31
N THR A 4 13.81 26.58 -0.53
CA THR A 4 15.03 25.77 -0.55
C THR A 4 14.91 24.52 -1.43
N GLY A 5 13.75 24.28 -2.04
CA GLY A 5 13.46 23.17 -2.94
C GLY A 5 12.09 23.32 -3.59
N VAL A 6 11.84 22.48 -4.60
CA VAL A 6 10.57 22.38 -5.32
C VAL A 6 10.09 20.94 -5.30
N ILE A 7 8.82 20.74 -5.03
CA ILE A 7 8.16 19.43 -5.11
C ILE A 7 7.18 19.46 -6.29
N CYS A 8 7.31 18.48 -7.19
CA CYS A 8 6.39 18.27 -8.29
C CYS A 8 5.46 17.09 -7.96
N ASP A 9 4.15 17.29 -8.11
CA ASP A 9 3.14 16.25 -7.83
C ASP A 9 2.94 15.25 -9.00
N ASP A 10 3.85 15.24 -9.95
CA ASP A 10 3.91 14.26 -11.03
C ASP A 10 5.26 13.52 -11.02
N GLU A 11 5.31 12.38 -11.71
CA GLU A 11 6.55 11.67 -11.97
C GLU A 11 7.34 12.38 -13.06
N LEU A 12 8.57 12.76 -12.76
CA LEU A 12 9.45 13.45 -13.71
C LEU A 12 10.41 12.48 -14.37
N SER A 13 10.56 12.59 -15.68
CA SER A 13 11.68 11.94 -16.39
C SER A 13 13.02 12.53 -15.92
N PRO A 14 14.12 11.77 -16.02
CA PRO A 14 15.45 12.25 -15.62
C PRO A 14 15.86 13.57 -16.32
N ALA A 15 15.45 13.75 -17.58
CA ALA A 15 15.73 14.97 -18.32
C ALA A 15 14.91 16.16 -17.81
N GLN A 16 13.61 15.97 -17.52
CA GLN A 16 12.76 17.01 -16.95
C GLN A 16 13.27 17.46 -15.58
N LEU A 17 13.62 16.50 -14.71
CA LEU A 17 14.14 16.80 -13.39
C LEU A 17 15.40 17.68 -13.50
N LYS A 18 16.38 17.25 -14.32
CA LYS A 18 17.62 17.99 -14.52
C LYS A 18 17.37 19.39 -15.07
N ASN A 19 16.53 19.50 -16.10
CA ASN A 19 16.23 20.81 -16.70
C ASN A 19 15.57 21.74 -15.66
N LEU A 20 14.70 21.24 -14.81
CA LEU A 20 14.08 22.03 -13.74
C LEU A 20 15.13 22.45 -12.70
N GLU A 21 16.01 21.56 -12.26
CA GLU A 21 17.09 21.88 -11.32
C GLU A 21 18.05 22.93 -11.91
N ASP A 22 18.43 22.79 -13.19
CA ASP A 22 19.32 23.73 -13.88
C ASP A 22 18.68 25.13 -14.03
N VAL A 23 17.36 25.21 -14.29
CA VAL A 23 16.65 26.50 -14.45
C VAL A 23 16.35 27.15 -13.10
N LEU A 24 16.00 26.37 -12.10
CA LEU A 24 15.56 26.87 -10.79
C LEU A 24 16.72 27.05 -9.80
N ASP A 25 17.91 26.56 -10.14
CA ASP A 25 19.10 26.52 -9.27
C ASP A 25 18.75 26.01 -7.86
N THR A 26 17.94 24.98 -7.81
CA THR A 26 17.49 24.37 -6.54
C THR A 26 17.15 22.90 -6.71
N LYS A 27 17.07 22.18 -5.59
CA LYS A 27 16.66 20.76 -5.60
C LYS A 27 15.21 20.61 -6.03
N VAL A 28 14.96 19.67 -6.92
CA VAL A 28 13.62 19.28 -7.34
C VAL A 28 13.36 17.84 -6.93
N MET A 29 12.24 17.62 -6.27
CA MET A 29 11.72 16.29 -5.92
C MET A 29 10.45 16.04 -6.70
N ASP A 30 10.31 14.85 -7.26
CA ASP A 30 9.05 14.40 -7.83
C ASP A 30 8.22 13.59 -6.83
N ARG A 31 6.98 13.31 -7.19
CA ARG A 31 6.04 12.54 -6.37
C ARG A 31 6.62 11.20 -5.93
N THR A 32 7.32 10.49 -6.83
CA THR A 32 7.93 9.19 -6.53
C THR A 32 9.01 9.29 -5.46
N MET A 33 9.87 10.33 -5.50
CA MET A 33 10.87 10.54 -4.45
C MET A 33 10.23 10.77 -3.10
N VAL A 34 9.19 11.62 -3.04
CA VAL A 34 8.48 11.91 -1.78
C VAL A 34 7.86 10.65 -1.20
N ILE A 35 7.18 9.83 -2.02
CA ILE A 35 6.60 8.57 -1.57
C ILE A 35 7.68 7.61 -1.06
N LEU A 36 8.80 7.47 -1.76
CA LEU A 36 9.92 6.63 -1.34
C LEU A 36 10.54 7.08 -0.01
N ASP A 37 10.62 8.38 0.24
CA ASP A 37 11.11 8.95 1.50
C ASP A 37 10.15 8.64 2.66
N ILE A 38 8.85 8.80 2.44
CA ILE A 38 7.83 8.43 3.43
C ILE A 38 7.96 6.93 3.76
N PHE A 39 8.08 6.08 2.76
CA PHE A 39 8.23 4.65 2.96
C PHE A 39 9.53 4.28 3.70
N ALA A 40 10.63 4.96 3.38
CA ALA A 40 11.90 4.73 4.08
C ALA A 40 11.81 5.05 5.58
N SER A 41 11.04 6.08 5.94
CA SER A 41 10.81 6.45 7.33
C SER A 41 9.84 5.49 8.07
N ARG A 42 9.02 4.71 7.34
CA ARG A 42 7.98 3.83 7.91
C ARG A 42 8.35 2.35 7.90
N ALA A 43 9.35 1.94 7.14
CA ALA A 43 9.79 0.56 7.06
C ALA A 43 10.43 0.12 8.37
N ASN A 44 9.75 -0.71 9.15
CA ASN A 44 10.24 -1.24 10.41
C ASN A 44 10.75 -2.69 10.27
N THR A 45 10.06 -3.51 9.46
CA THR A 45 10.45 -4.90 9.26
C THR A 45 11.65 -5.02 8.32
N ARG A 46 12.36 -6.16 8.43
CA ARG A 46 13.44 -6.49 7.50
C ARG A 46 12.94 -6.52 6.05
N GLU A 47 11.75 -7.08 5.83
CA GLU A 47 11.14 -7.16 4.50
C GLU A 47 10.82 -5.77 3.95
N GLY A 48 10.14 -4.92 4.71
CA GLY A 48 9.82 -3.55 4.32
C GLY A 48 11.08 -2.76 3.98
N LYS A 49 12.14 -2.86 4.78
CA LYS A 49 13.42 -2.19 4.52
C LYS A 49 14.06 -2.66 3.20
N ILE A 50 14.08 -3.97 2.93
CA ILE A 50 14.59 -4.52 1.68
C ILE A 50 13.78 -4.00 0.48
N GLN A 51 12.46 -3.97 0.59
CA GLN A 51 11.56 -3.51 -0.46
C GLN A 51 11.77 -2.04 -0.79
N VAL A 52 11.84 -1.19 0.24
CA VAL A 52 12.10 0.25 0.07
C VAL A 52 13.47 0.50 -0.54
N GLU A 53 14.53 -0.14 -0.03
CA GLU A 53 15.87 -0.01 -0.60
C GLU A 53 15.90 -0.45 -2.07
N LEU A 54 15.24 -1.56 -2.40
CA LEU A 54 15.11 -2.06 -3.77
C LEU A 54 14.40 -1.05 -4.69
N ALA A 55 13.31 -0.45 -4.22
CA ALA A 55 12.57 0.57 -4.97
C ALA A 55 13.40 1.84 -5.19
N GLN A 56 14.09 2.32 -4.15
CA GLN A 56 14.99 3.47 -4.23
C GLN A 56 16.14 3.23 -5.21
N LEU A 57 16.74 2.03 -5.20
CA LEU A 57 17.82 1.71 -6.12
C LEU A 57 17.35 1.56 -7.56
N LYS A 58 16.18 0.96 -7.80
CA LYS A 58 15.55 0.90 -9.13
C LYS A 58 15.30 2.31 -9.67
N TYR A 59 14.71 3.18 -8.87
CA TYR A 59 14.46 4.57 -9.21
C TYR A 59 15.76 5.34 -9.56
N ARG A 60 16.81 5.18 -8.74
CA ARG A 60 18.13 5.77 -9.01
C ARG A 60 18.78 5.22 -10.28
N ALA A 61 18.67 3.91 -10.54
CA ALA A 61 19.24 3.28 -11.72
C ALA A 61 18.68 3.85 -13.02
N ILE A 62 17.37 4.10 -13.09
CA ILE A 62 16.71 4.73 -14.25
C ILE A 62 17.26 6.15 -14.48
N ARG A 63 17.48 6.91 -13.42
CA ARG A 63 17.97 8.29 -13.47
C ARG A 63 19.42 8.40 -13.94
N LEU A 64 20.28 7.47 -13.51
CA LEU A 64 21.67 7.42 -13.98
C LEU A 64 21.76 7.15 -15.48
N VAL A 65 20.84 6.39 -16.07
CA VAL A 65 20.78 6.17 -17.52
C VAL A 65 20.39 7.45 -18.26
N GLY A 66 19.44 8.21 -17.75
CA GLY A 66 19.02 9.49 -18.34
C GLY A 66 20.08 10.58 -18.33
N MET A 67 20.92 10.61 -17.28
CA MET A 67 22.07 11.54 -17.20
C MET A 67 23.11 11.28 -18.29
N ARG A 68 23.34 10.03 -18.67
CA ARG A 68 24.28 9.67 -19.75
C ARG A 68 23.85 10.20 -21.11
N SER A 69 22.57 10.11 -21.45
CA SER A 69 22.06 10.58 -22.75
C SER A 69 22.15 12.11 -22.91
N SER A 70 22.11 12.85 -21.81
CA SER A 70 22.27 14.29 -21.83
C SER A 70 23.76 14.72 -21.93
N LEU A 71 24.66 13.99 -21.28
CA LEU A 71 26.11 14.24 -21.34
C LEU A 71 26.72 13.83 -22.70
N SER A 72 26.23 12.76 -23.31
CA SER A 72 26.70 12.31 -24.63
C SER A 72 26.25 13.23 -25.79
N ARG A 73 25.19 14.03 -25.63
CA ARG A 73 24.75 15.04 -26.61
C ARG A 73 25.61 16.31 -26.61
N LEU A 74 26.29 16.59 -25.48
CA LEU A 74 27.17 17.75 -25.33
C LEU A 74 28.63 17.48 -25.75
N GLY A 75 29.01 16.21 -25.95
CA GLY A 75 30.35 15.76 -26.29
C GLY A 75 30.42 15.11 -27.66
N GLY A 76 30.25 15.85 -28.75
CA GLY A 76 30.51 15.41 -30.12
C GLY A 76 32.00 15.25 -30.38
N GLY A 77 32.63 14.15 -29.96
CA GLY A 77 34.01 13.83 -30.27
C GLY A 77 34.29 12.33 -30.10
N ILE A 78 34.73 11.69 -31.20
CA ILE A 78 35.20 10.30 -31.20
C ILE A 78 36.44 10.19 -30.31
N GLY A 79 36.33 9.54 -29.13
CA GLY A 79 37.50 9.08 -28.40
C GLY A 79 37.75 9.57 -26.98
N THR A 80 36.87 10.37 -26.38
CA THR A 80 37.08 10.82 -25.00
C THR A 80 36.17 10.10 -24.00
N ARG A 81 36.58 8.88 -23.58
CA ARG A 81 36.13 8.31 -22.32
C ARG A 81 36.76 9.09 -21.17
N GLY A 82 36.08 10.14 -20.70
CA GLY A 82 36.53 10.92 -19.56
C GLY A 82 36.39 10.16 -18.23
N PRO A 83 37.13 10.54 -17.16
CA PRO A 83 37.06 9.91 -15.83
C PRO A 83 35.64 9.93 -15.21
N GLY A 84 34.74 10.84 -15.62
CA GLY A 84 33.35 10.88 -15.20
C GLY A 84 32.49 9.75 -15.79
N GLU A 85 32.77 9.29 -17.00
CA GLU A 85 32.02 8.19 -17.64
C GLU A 85 32.34 6.85 -16.98
N SER A 86 33.59 6.62 -16.55
CA SER A 86 33.98 5.43 -15.78
C SER A 86 33.37 5.40 -14.39
N LYS A 87 33.19 6.55 -13.74
CA LYS A 87 32.55 6.65 -12.42
C LYS A 87 31.06 6.31 -12.50
N LEU A 88 30.33 6.89 -13.43
CA LEU A 88 28.92 6.57 -13.65
C LEU A 88 28.68 5.08 -13.97
N GLU A 89 29.57 4.48 -14.75
CA GLU A 89 29.49 3.06 -15.11
C GLU A 89 29.78 2.17 -13.89
N THR A 90 30.73 2.56 -13.05
CA THR A 90 31.03 1.89 -11.79
C THR A 90 29.84 1.98 -10.82
N ASP A 91 29.27 3.17 -10.64
CA ASP A 91 28.10 3.38 -9.77
C ASP A 91 26.91 2.57 -10.25
N ARG A 92 26.65 2.54 -11.56
CA ARG A 92 25.60 1.72 -12.17
C ARG A 92 25.81 0.24 -11.88
N ARG A 93 27.02 -0.27 -12.04
CA ARG A 93 27.34 -1.68 -11.77
C ARG A 93 27.09 -2.03 -10.31
N LEU A 94 27.52 -1.18 -9.38
CA LEU A 94 27.30 -1.36 -7.95
C LEU A 94 25.81 -1.38 -7.59
N ILE A 95 25.03 -0.46 -8.16
CA ILE A 95 23.59 -0.42 -7.98
C ILE A 95 22.93 -1.69 -8.50
N HIS A 96 23.26 -2.16 -9.70
CA HIS A 96 22.72 -3.40 -10.26
C HIS A 96 23.10 -4.62 -9.44
N GLN A 97 24.33 -4.68 -8.94
CA GLN A 97 24.78 -5.75 -8.05
C GLN A 97 23.97 -5.76 -6.75
N ARG A 98 23.75 -4.58 -6.13
CA ARG A 98 22.95 -4.46 -4.91
C ARG A 98 21.49 -4.82 -5.14
N ILE A 99 20.90 -4.42 -6.26
CA ILE A 99 19.54 -4.82 -6.69
C ILE A 99 19.44 -6.36 -6.78
N GLY A 100 20.46 -7.02 -7.35
CA GLY A 100 20.51 -8.49 -7.44
C GLY A 100 20.53 -9.16 -6.07
N GLN A 101 21.35 -8.65 -5.14
CA GLN A 101 21.41 -9.13 -3.76
C GLN A 101 20.06 -8.98 -3.04
N LEU A 102 19.48 -7.79 -3.09
CA LEU A 102 18.20 -7.51 -2.43
C LEU A 102 17.04 -8.35 -2.98
N LYS A 103 17.01 -8.62 -4.29
CA LYS A 103 16.04 -9.54 -4.89
C LYS A 103 16.20 -10.96 -4.31
N SER A 104 17.42 -11.45 -4.19
CA SER A 104 17.68 -12.77 -3.61
C SER A 104 17.28 -12.84 -2.13
N GLU A 105 17.59 -11.80 -1.35
CA GLU A 105 17.17 -11.71 0.05
C GLU A 105 15.63 -11.67 0.18
N LEU A 106 14.94 -10.92 -0.69
CA LEU A 106 13.48 -10.83 -0.71
C LEU A 106 12.83 -12.18 -1.02
N GLU A 107 13.39 -12.94 -1.96
CA GLU A 107 12.92 -14.30 -2.28
C GLU A 107 13.06 -15.25 -1.08
N GLN A 108 14.13 -15.15 -0.30
CA GLN A 108 14.27 -15.93 0.92
C GLN A 108 13.20 -15.58 1.97
N VAL A 109 12.91 -14.28 2.14
CA VAL A 109 11.86 -13.81 3.06
C VAL A 109 10.50 -14.32 2.61
N LYS A 110 10.19 -14.26 1.31
CA LYS A 110 8.94 -14.79 0.75
C LYS A 110 8.76 -16.28 1.03
N ARG A 111 9.79 -17.10 0.82
CA ARG A 111 9.74 -18.54 1.13
C ARG A 111 9.41 -18.80 2.61
N THR A 112 10.04 -18.06 3.51
CA THR A 112 9.76 -18.17 4.95
C THR A 112 8.31 -17.79 5.26
N ARG A 113 7.79 -16.73 4.63
CA ARG A 113 6.41 -16.31 4.77
C ARG A 113 5.43 -17.37 4.24
N GLU A 114 5.71 -17.99 3.10
CA GLU A 114 4.88 -19.08 2.55
C GLU A 114 4.78 -20.28 3.50
N VAL A 115 5.89 -20.66 4.14
CA VAL A 115 5.88 -21.73 5.15
C VAL A 115 5.00 -21.34 6.35
N THR A 116 5.13 -20.12 6.84
CA THR A 116 4.31 -19.61 7.95
C THR A 116 2.82 -19.54 7.55
N ARG A 117 2.53 -19.13 6.30
CA ARG A 117 1.18 -19.06 5.76
C ARG A 117 0.55 -20.45 5.61
N LYS A 118 1.29 -21.44 5.12
CA LYS A 118 0.80 -22.84 5.07
C LYS A 118 0.39 -23.33 6.45
N ARG A 119 1.20 -23.08 7.48
CA ARG A 119 0.85 -23.43 8.87
C ARG A 119 -0.41 -22.70 9.38
N ARG A 120 -0.67 -21.45 8.96
CA ARG A 120 -1.92 -20.74 9.28
C ARG A 120 -3.12 -21.39 8.58
N ASN A 121 -2.97 -21.77 7.31
CA ASN A 121 -4.04 -22.44 6.57
C ASN A 121 -4.43 -23.77 7.24
N ASP A 122 -3.48 -24.46 7.87
CA ASP A 122 -3.74 -25.68 8.64
C ASP A 122 -4.61 -25.41 9.90
N THR A 123 -4.62 -24.19 10.42
CA THR A 123 -5.48 -23.81 11.56
C THR A 123 -6.91 -23.47 11.16
N HIS A 124 -7.22 -23.39 9.87
CA HIS A 124 -8.55 -23.08 9.31
C HIS A 124 -9.17 -21.75 9.80
N ILE A 125 -8.37 -20.87 10.41
CA ILE A 125 -8.85 -19.55 10.87
C ILE A 125 -9.00 -18.64 9.66
N PRO A 126 -10.19 -18.07 9.39
CA PRO A 126 -10.42 -17.15 8.30
C PRO A 126 -9.59 -15.88 8.43
N VAL A 127 -9.24 -15.29 7.29
CA VAL A 127 -8.46 -14.04 7.20
C VAL A 127 -9.27 -12.96 6.51
N ALA A 128 -9.41 -11.80 7.14
CA ALA A 128 -9.94 -10.58 6.54
C ALA A 128 -8.79 -9.59 6.29
N ALA A 129 -8.64 -9.10 5.06
CA ALA A 129 -7.69 -8.05 4.74
C ALA A 129 -8.37 -6.68 4.75
N ILE A 130 -7.85 -5.75 5.54
CA ILE A 130 -8.31 -4.37 5.58
C ILE A 130 -7.59 -3.59 4.49
N VAL A 131 -8.33 -3.14 3.51
CA VAL A 131 -7.83 -2.34 2.38
C VAL A 131 -8.51 -0.98 2.34
N GLY A 132 -7.95 -0.05 1.59
CA GLY A 132 -8.55 1.28 1.42
C GLY A 132 -7.50 2.33 1.14
N TYR A 133 -7.96 3.50 0.78
CA TYR A 133 -7.07 4.62 0.47
C TYR A 133 -6.22 5.00 1.69
N THR A 134 -5.10 5.68 1.45
CA THR A 134 -4.26 6.14 2.57
C THR A 134 -5.05 7.09 3.46
N ASN A 135 -4.85 7.00 4.78
CA ASN A 135 -5.55 7.79 5.79
C ASN A 135 -7.08 7.56 5.91
N ALA A 136 -7.63 6.48 5.34
CA ALA A 136 -9.06 6.15 5.49
C ALA A 136 -9.43 5.60 6.89
N GLY A 137 -8.45 5.32 7.76
CA GLY A 137 -8.66 4.83 9.12
C GLY A 137 -8.49 3.32 9.32
N LYS A 138 -7.77 2.62 8.41
CA LYS A 138 -7.55 1.16 8.45
C LYS A 138 -6.90 0.68 9.76
N SER A 139 -5.77 1.26 10.12
CA SER A 139 -5.02 0.89 11.34
C SER A 139 -5.81 1.26 12.61
N SER A 140 -6.54 2.36 12.57
CA SER A 140 -7.44 2.76 13.66
C SER A 140 -8.57 1.76 13.85
N LEU A 141 -9.15 1.26 12.75
CA LEU A 141 -10.17 0.20 12.77
C LEU A 141 -9.63 -1.08 13.38
N LEU A 142 -8.45 -1.54 12.94
CA LEU A 142 -7.82 -2.73 13.49
C LEU A 142 -7.61 -2.60 15.00
N ASN A 143 -7.06 -1.47 15.47
CA ASN A 143 -6.86 -1.19 16.90
C ASN A 143 -8.17 -1.23 17.67
N LYS A 144 -9.19 -0.54 17.17
CA LYS A 144 -10.49 -0.42 17.85
C LYS A 144 -11.20 -1.78 17.98
N LEU A 145 -11.10 -2.63 16.96
CA LEU A 145 -11.73 -3.95 16.96
C LEU A 145 -10.99 -4.96 17.83
N THR A 146 -9.65 -4.91 17.85
CA THR A 146 -8.81 -5.93 18.50
C THR A 146 -8.26 -5.51 19.86
N GLY A 147 -8.48 -4.25 20.27
CA GLY A 147 -7.90 -3.69 21.50
C GLY A 147 -6.36 -3.59 21.45
N SER A 148 -5.76 -3.58 20.24
CA SER A 148 -4.32 -3.51 20.04
C SER A 148 -3.87 -2.04 19.88
N GLU A 149 -2.58 -1.81 20.14
CA GLU A 149 -1.94 -0.50 19.94
C GLU A 149 -1.01 -0.56 18.71
N VAL A 150 -1.56 -0.71 17.51
CA VAL A 150 -0.80 -0.51 16.28
C VAL A 150 -0.66 0.98 16.04
N LEU A 151 0.49 1.42 15.54
CA LEU A 151 0.73 2.82 15.21
C LEU A 151 -0.33 3.32 14.21
N ALA A 152 -1.28 4.10 14.70
CA ALA A 152 -2.30 4.75 13.91
C ALA A 152 -2.04 6.25 13.97
N GLU A 153 -1.53 6.82 12.89
CA GLU A 153 -1.27 8.26 12.76
C GLU A 153 -2.15 8.85 11.67
N ASP A 154 -2.57 10.08 11.86
CA ASP A 154 -3.25 10.88 10.83
C ASP A 154 -2.24 11.39 9.79
N LYS A 155 -1.59 10.44 9.11
CA LYS A 155 -0.56 10.69 8.11
C LYS A 155 -0.67 9.68 6.96
N LEU A 156 -0.25 10.12 5.78
CA LEU A 156 -0.16 9.24 4.62
C LEU A 156 0.78 8.06 4.89
N PHE A 157 0.35 6.85 4.50
CA PHE A 157 1.14 5.62 4.65
C PHE A 157 1.62 5.35 6.08
N ALA A 158 0.74 5.54 7.07
CA ALA A 158 1.06 5.23 8.47
C ALA A 158 1.50 3.77 8.64
N THR A 159 0.90 2.84 7.90
CA THR A 159 1.25 1.42 7.85
C THR A 159 1.92 1.08 6.53
N LEU A 160 3.16 0.59 6.58
CA LEU A 160 3.89 0.03 5.44
C LEU A 160 3.97 -1.49 5.55
N ASP A 161 4.27 -1.99 6.73
CA ASP A 161 4.38 -3.42 7.01
C ASP A 161 3.01 -3.99 7.42
N PRO A 162 2.52 -5.09 6.79
CA PRO A 162 1.23 -5.64 7.16
C PRO A 162 1.23 -6.14 8.61
N THR A 163 0.21 -5.78 9.33
CA THR A 163 0.03 -6.19 10.73
C THR A 163 -1.21 -7.05 10.86
N THR A 164 -1.02 -8.31 11.29
CA THR A 164 -2.12 -9.25 11.52
C THR A 164 -2.43 -9.36 13.00
N ARG A 165 -3.72 -9.30 13.35
CA ARG A 165 -4.23 -9.46 14.72
C ARG A 165 -5.41 -10.44 14.73
N LEU A 166 -5.55 -11.14 15.84
CA LEU A 166 -6.68 -12.00 16.07
C LEU A 166 -7.83 -11.17 16.65
N LEU A 167 -8.97 -11.20 15.98
CA LEU A 167 -10.23 -10.65 16.46
C LEU A 167 -11.09 -11.81 17.00
N SER A 168 -11.46 -11.73 18.27
CA SER A 168 -12.46 -12.61 18.86
C SER A 168 -13.83 -11.92 18.77
N LEU A 169 -14.74 -12.55 18.03
CA LEU A 169 -16.09 -12.03 17.83
C LEU A 169 -17.10 -12.61 18.83
N GLY A 170 -16.62 -13.38 19.83
CA GLY A 170 -17.43 -14.15 20.76
C GLY A 170 -17.70 -15.58 20.25
N ASN A 171 -18.19 -16.46 21.16
CA ASN A 171 -18.52 -17.86 20.83
C ASN A 171 -17.39 -18.68 20.17
N ASP A 172 -16.12 -18.41 20.51
CA ASP A 172 -14.94 -19.09 19.95
C ASP A 172 -14.83 -19.02 18.40
N GLU A 173 -15.32 -17.95 17.81
CA GLU A 173 -15.19 -17.70 16.37
C GLU A 173 -14.06 -16.69 16.09
N PRO A 174 -12.81 -17.18 15.88
CA PRO A 174 -11.67 -16.32 15.62
C PRO A 174 -11.66 -15.85 14.17
N LEU A 175 -11.26 -14.60 13.96
CA LEU A 175 -10.98 -13.99 12.65
C LEU A 175 -9.62 -13.33 12.69
N LEU A 176 -8.73 -13.67 11.77
CA LEU A 176 -7.49 -12.91 11.59
C LEU A 176 -7.78 -11.67 10.75
N MET A 177 -7.48 -10.50 11.28
CA MET A 177 -7.57 -9.24 10.56
C MET A 177 -6.17 -8.72 10.24
N THR A 178 -5.92 -8.42 8.98
CA THR A 178 -4.63 -7.91 8.50
C THR A 178 -4.81 -6.49 7.97
N ASP A 179 -4.15 -5.54 8.62
CA ASP A 179 -4.00 -4.18 8.09
C ASP A 179 -2.98 -4.18 6.95
N THR A 180 -3.30 -3.50 5.86
CA THR A 180 -2.45 -3.42 4.68
C THR A 180 -1.98 -1.99 4.42
N VAL A 181 -0.98 -1.83 3.56
CA VAL A 181 -0.56 -0.51 3.09
C VAL A 181 -1.73 0.22 2.43
N GLY A 182 -1.84 1.53 2.69
CA GLY A 182 -2.87 2.37 2.05
C GLY A 182 -2.60 2.56 0.56
N PHE A 183 -3.67 2.54 -0.23
CA PHE A 183 -3.60 2.89 -1.65
C PHE A 183 -3.53 4.41 -1.84
N ILE A 184 -2.98 4.83 -2.96
CA ILE A 184 -2.94 6.23 -3.39
C ILE A 184 -3.11 6.28 -4.91
N ASP A 185 -3.71 7.34 -5.42
CA ASP A 185 -3.81 7.57 -6.85
C ASP A 185 -2.42 7.71 -7.50
N LYS A 186 -2.30 7.28 -8.76
CA LYS A 186 -1.06 7.36 -9.54
C LYS A 186 0.16 6.76 -8.81
N LEU A 187 -0.03 5.62 -8.12
CA LEU A 187 1.11 4.92 -7.51
C LEU A 187 2.04 4.41 -8.63
N PRO A 188 3.32 4.82 -8.65
CA PRO A 188 4.25 4.38 -9.69
C PRO A 188 4.34 2.86 -9.77
N HIS A 189 4.28 2.28 -10.98
CA HIS A 189 4.25 0.82 -11.19
C HIS A 189 5.43 0.09 -10.54
N HIS A 190 6.61 0.69 -10.52
CA HIS A 190 7.78 0.10 -9.87
C HIS A 190 7.67 0.05 -8.33
N LEU A 191 6.81 0.92 -7.73
CA LEU A 191 6.47 0.84 -6.31
C LEU A 191 5.43 -0.25 -6.05
N ILE A 192 4.45 -0.45 -6.93
CA ILE A 192 3.51 -1.57 -6.82
C ILE A 192 4.27 -2.90 -6.74
N ASP A 193 5.28 -3.09 -7.59
CA ASP A 193 6.14 -4.28 -7.53
C ASP A 193 6.88 -4.44 -6.21
N ALA A 194 7.36 -3.33 -5.63
CA ALA A 194 8.06 -3.33 -4.36
C ALA A 194 7.13 -3.71 -3.18
N PHE A 195 5.86 -3.27 -3.22
CA PHE A 195 4.86 -3.54 -2.19
C PHE A 195 3.93 -4.69 -2.50
N ARG A 196 4.13 -5.37 -3.61
CA ARG A 196 3.32 -6.53 -4.02
C ARG A 196 3.14 -7.54 -2.90
N SER A 197 4.18 -7.77 -2.09
CA SER A 197 4.11 -8.73 -0.99
C SER A 197 3.21 -8.30 0.17
N THR A 198 3.09 -7.00 0.43
CA THR A 198 2.16 -6.46 1.44
C THR A 198 0.73 -6.45 0.92
N LEU A 199 0.56 -6.21 -0.37
CA LEU A 199 -0.72 -6.25 -1.06
C LEU A 199 -1.19 -7.70 -1.35
N GLU A 200 -0.27 -8.66 -1.41
CA GLU A 200 -0.58 -10.09 -1.54
C GLU A 200 -1.40 -10.64 -0.35
N GLU A 201 -1.39 -9.98 0.82
CA GLU A 201 -2.27 -10.36 1.93
C GLU A 201 -3.75 -10.26 1.52
N ALA A 202 -4.14 -9.26 0.74
CA ALA A 202 -5.49 -9.15 0.18
C ALA A 202 -5.81 -10.33 -0.76
N LYS A 203 -4.83 -10.79 -1.56
CA LYS A 203 -4.99 -11.95 -2.46
C LYS A 203 -5.25 -13.26 -1.71
N HIS A 204 -4.74 -13.40 -0.51
CA HIS A 204 -4.87 -14.61 0.30
C HIS A 204 -5.97 -14.53 1.37
N ALA A 205 -6.57 -13.37 1.54
CA ALA A 205 -7.68 -13.20 2.47
C ALA A 205 -8.95 -13.92 1.99
N ASP A 206 -9.81 -14.27 2.91
CA ASP A 206 -11.13 -14.85 2.68
C ASP A 206 -12.20 -13.78 2.53
N LEU A 207 -11.94 -12.59 3.07
CA LEU A 207 -12.80 -11.42 3.07
C LEU A 207 -11.96 -10.16 2.84
N ILE A 208 -12.45 -9.25 2.05
CA ILE A 208 -11.91 -7.89 1.91
C ILE A 208 -12.78 -6.93 2.73
N VAL A 209 -12.14 -6.17 3.60
CA VAL A 209 -12.77 -5.08 4.36
C VAL A 209 -12.25 -3.76 3.80
N HIS A 210 -13.04 -3.14 2.95
CA HIS A 210 -12.70 -1.89 2.27
C HIS A 210 -13.11 -0.69 3.13
N VAL A 211 -12.14 0.05 3.66
CA VAL A 211 -12.38 1.25 4.48
C VAL A 211 -12.28 2.50 3.62
N VAL A 212 -13.33 3.30 3.64
CA VAL A 212 -13.49 4.54 2.86
C VAL A 212 -13.61 5.73 3.82
N ASP A 213 -12.87 6.79 3.56
CA ASP A 213 -13.06 8.08 4.23
C ASP A 213 -14.18 8.86 3.55
N CYS A 214 -15.40 8.74 4.06
CA CYS A 214 -16.56 9.36 3.45
C CYS A 214 -16.64 10.89 3.67
N SER A 215 -15.78 11.44 4.53
CA SER A 215 -15.66 12.89 4.69
C SER A 215 -14.84 13.56 3.57
N ASN A 216 -14.13 12.75 2.76
CA ASN A 216 -13.38 13.28 1.63
C ASN A 216 -14.27 13.48 0.42
N PRO A 217 -14.32 14.68 -0.19
CA PRO A 217 -15.14 14.93 -1.39
C PRO A 217 -14.80 14.02 -2.58
N GLU A 218 -13.59 13.49 -2.64
CA GLU A 218 -13.13 12.60 -3.71
C GLU A 218 -13.23 11.11 -3.34
N HIS A 219 -14.00 10.75 -2.31
CA HIS A 219 -14.07 9.37 -1.82
C HIS A 219 -14.48 8.36 -2.90
N GLU A 220 -15.36 8.71 -3.82
CA GLU A 220 -15.75 7.85 -4.95
C GLU A 220 -14.55 7.56 -5.88
N THR A 221 -13.79 8.59 -6.23
CA THR A 221 -12.56 8.43 -7.02
C THR A 221 -11.56 7.54 -6.29
N GLN A 222 -11.40 7.75 -4.97
CA GLN A 222 -10.52 6.93 -4.14
C GLN A 222 -10.99 5.47 -4.08
N MET A 223 -12.30 5.21 -4.00
CA MET A 223 -12.86 3.86 -4.08
C MET A 223 -12.52 3.19 -5.42
N GLN A 224 -12.65 3.90 -6.54
CA GLN A 224 -12.30 3.37 -7.85
C GLN A 224 -10.81 3.00 -7.94
N VAL A 225 -9.91 3.82 -7.41
CA VAL A 225 -8.47 3.53 -7.33
C VAL A 225 -8.22 2.23 -6.56
N VAL A 226 -8.91 2.02 -5.43
CA VAL A 226 -8.79 0.79 -4.63
C VAL A 226 -9.27 -0.42 -5.42
N TYR A 227 -10.45 -0.36 -6.05
CA TYR A 227 -11.00 -1.46 -6.85
C TYR A 227 -10.12 -1.79 -8.05
N GLN A 228 -9.63 -0.78 -8.77
CA GLN A 228 -8.70 -0.98 -9.88
C GLN A 228 -7.44 -1.68 -9.42
N THR A 229 -6.86 -1.25 -8.31
CA THR A 229 -5.63 -1.88 -7.76
C THR A 229 -5.90 -3.32 -7.31
N LEU A 230 -7.02 -3.61 -6.65
CA LEU A 230 -7.41 -4.98 -6.29
C LEU A 230 -7.53 -5.89 -7.52
N LYS A 231 -8.11 -5.37 -8.61
CA LYS A 231 -8.20 -6.08 -9.89
C LYS A 231 -6.82 -6.37 -10.49
N GLU A 232 -5.92 -5.38 -10.51
CA GLU A 232 -4.54 -5.55 -10.99
C GLU A 232 -3.74 -6.57 -10.17
N LEU A 233 -4.05 -6.70 -8.89
CA LEU A 233 -3.49 -7.72 -8.00
C LEU A 233 -4.12 -9.11 -8.19
N GLY A 234 -5.17 -9.23 -9.00
CA GLY A 234 -5.91 -10.47 -9.20
C GLY A 234 -6.71 -10.89 -7.96
N VAL A 235 -7.24 -9.90 -7.23
CA VAL A 235 -8.18 -10.11 -6.12
C VAL A 235 -9.59 -10.04 -6.69
N GLU A 236 -10.08 -11.16 -7.22
CA GLU A 236 -11.41 -11.26 -7.81
C GLU A 236 -12.22 -12.38 -7.12
N GLY A 237 -13.55 -12.26 -7.13
CA GLY A 237 -14.47 -13.26 -6.61
C GLY A 237 -14.46 -13.44 -5.09
N LYS A 238 -13.90 -12.50 -4.36
CA LYS A 238 -13.94 -12.47 -2.89
C LYS A 238 -15.05 -11.58 -2.39
N PRO A 239 -15.70 -11.94 -1.27
CA PRO A 239 -16.65 -11.03 -0.64
C PRO A 239 -15.95 -9.74 -0.20
N ILE A 240 -16.61 -8.61 -0.42
CA ILE A 240 -16.14 -7.27 -0.07
C ILE A 240 -17.15 -6.61 0.84
N PHE A 241 -16.70 -6.15 2.00
CA PHE A 241 -17.49 -5.32 2.91
C PHE A 241 -16.90 -3.91 2.91
N THR A 242 -17.66 -2.95 2.40
CA THR A 242 -17.26 -1.54 2.37
C THR A 242 -17.74 -0.84 3.63
N LEU A 243 -16.81 -0.21 4.31
CA LEU A 243 -17.03 0.54 5.53
C LEU A 243 -16.87 2.03 5.22
N MET A 244 -17.97 2.76 5.23
CA MET A 244 -18.03 4.21 5.06
C MET A 244 -17.66 4.87 6.39
N ASN A 245 -16.36 5.10 6.58
CA ASN A 245 -15.78 5.59 7.84
C ASN A 245 -15.75 7.12 7.92
N LYS A 246 -15.58 7.64 9.12
CA LYS A 246 -15.57 9.06 9.50
C LYS A 246 -16.92 9.74 9.38
N GLN A 247 -17.98 9.00 9.63
CA GLN A 247 -19.36 9.52 9.71
C GLN A 247 -19.52 10.66 10.74
N ASP A 248 -18.63 10.71 11.73
CA ASP A 248 -18.58 11.78 12.73
C ASP A 248 -18.22 13.16 12.16
N LEU A 249 -17.69 13.21 10.95
CA LEU A 249 -17.33 14.44 10.26
C LEU A 249 -18.41 14.97 9.30
N LEU A 250 -19.48 14.21 9.08
CA LEU A 250 -20.55 14.54 8.16
C LEU A 250 -21.74 15.17 8.86
N SER A 251 -22.40 16.10 8.19
CA SER A 251 -23.72 16.59 8.56
C SER A 251 -24.80 15.52 8.33
N GLU A 252 -25.95 15.65 8.98
CA GLU A 252 -27.09 14.73 8.77
C GLU A 252 -27.61 14.75 7.31
N GLU A 253 -27.47 15.89 6.62
CA GLU A 253 -27.85 16.02 5.21
C GLU A 253 -26.92 15.19 4.31
N GLU A 254 -25.61 15.25 4.56
CA GLU A 254 -24.61 14.48 3.82
C GLU A 254 -24.76 12.98 4.07
N LYS A 255 -25.00 12.53 5.30
CA LYS A 255 -25.26 11.12 5.61
C LYS A 255 -26.41 10.54 4.81
N ASN A 256 -27.49 11.31 4.61
CA ASN A 256 -28.68 10.87 3.87
C ASN A 256 -28.43 10.76 2.35
N LEU A 257 -27.33 11.31 1.83
CA LEU A 257 -26.97 11.24 0.41
C LEU A 257 -26.10 10.04 0.05
N PHE A 258 -25.61 9.27 1.06
CA PHE A 258 -24.76 8.13 0.78
C PHE A 258 -25.50 7.01 0.05
N GLU A 259 -24.97 6.65 -1.11
CA GLU A 259 -25.41 5.48 -1.86
C GLU A 259 -24.64 4.23 -1.41
N ARG A 260 -25.31 3.09 -1.50
CA ARG A 260 -24.69 1.79 -1.27
C ARG A 260 -23.62 1.53 -2.31
N ASP A 261 -22.47 1.06 -1.87
CA ASP A 261 -21.43 0.55 -2.77
C ASP A 261 -21.93 -0.69 -3.54
N MET A 262 -22.16 -0.52 -4.83
CA MET A 262 -22.70 -1.56 -5.71
C MET A 262 -21.68 -2.66 -6.04
N GLN A 263 -20.38 -2.46 -5.75
CA GLN A 263 -19.33 -3.45 -5.95
C GLN A 263 -19.10 -4.30 -4.69
N ALA A 264 -19.71 -3.92 -3.57
CA ALA A 264 -19.58 -4.62 -2.30
C ALA A 264 -20.78 -5.52 -1.97
N ASP A 265 -20.54 -6.63 -1.28
CA ASP A 265 -21.60 -7.50 -0.74
C ASP A 265 -22.37 -6.81 0.41
N ARG A 266 -21.67 -5.96 1.16
CA ARG A 266 -22.20 -5.16 2.26
C ARG A 266 -21.59 -3.78 2.28
N THR A 267 -22.40 -2.78 2.60
CA THR A 267 -21.96 -1.41 2.92
C THR A 267 -22.44 -1.08 4.32
N ILE A 268 -21.54 -0.64 5.18
CA ILE A 268 -21.80 -0.32 6.59
C ILE A 268 -21.24 1.08 6.86
N GLU A 269 -22.03 1.92 7.48
CA GLU A 269 -21.64 3.25 7.91
C GLU A 269 -21.02 3.17 9.30
N ILE A 270 -19.80 3.70 9.45
CA ILE A 270 -19.09 3.64 10.72
C ILE A 270 -18.39 4.95 11.07
N SER A 271 -18.13 5.14 12.34
CA SER A 271 -17.10 6.04 12.85
C SER A 271 -16.18 5.27 13.80
N VAL A 272 -14.96 5.03 13.36
CA VAL A 272 -13.95 4.38 14.21
C VAL A 272 -13.61 5.23 15.43
N LYS A 273 -13.72 6.55 15.32
CA LYS A 273 -13.39 7.50 16.38
C LYS A 273 -14.34 7.38 17.58
N ASP A 274 -15.64 7.42 17.35
CA ASP A 274 -16.64 7.37 18.41
C ASP A 274 -17.24 5.95 18.63
N GLY A 275 -17.03 5.03 17.69
CA GLY A 275 -17.47 3.64 17.79
C GLY A 275 -18.80 3.34 17.11
N THR A 276 -19.43 4.32 16.48
CA THR A 276 -20.70 4.13 15.76
C THR A 276 -20.55 3.07 14.67
N GLY A 277 -21.55 2.18 14.52
CA GLY A 277 -21.60 1.12 13.51
C GLY A 277 -20.66 -0.06 13.74
N LEU A 278 -19.79 -0.04 14.77
CA LEU A 278 -18.86 -1.14 15.02
C LEU A 278 -19.53 -2.42 15.55
N ASP A 279 -20.64 -2.31 16.26
CA ASP A 279 -21.41 -3.47 16.72
C ASP A 279 -22.10 -4.14 15.54
N GLU A 280 -22.68 -3.37 14.60
CA GLU A 280 -23.22 -3.89 13.34
C GLU A 280 -22.13 -4.60 12.52
N LEU A 281 -20.95 -4.00 12.41
CA LEU A 281 -19.81 -4.62 11.74
C LEU A 281 -19.45 -5.97 12.38
N ARG A 282 -19.43 -6.06 13.71
CA ARG A 282 -19.17 -7.32 14.43
C ARG A 282 -20.22 -8.40 14.12
N GLU A 283 -21.49 -8.04 14.08
CA GLU A 283 -22.58 -8.96 13.74
C GLU A 283 -22.49 -9.45 12.29
N VAL A 284 -22.17 -8.55 11.34
CA VAL A 284 -21.98 -8.90 9.93
C VAL A 284 -20.78 -9.83 9.75
N LEU A 285 -19.66 -9.58 10.43
CA LEU A 285 -18.49 -10.46 10.42
C LEU A 285 -18.80 -11.84 11.01
N LEU A 286 -19.54 -11.90 12.12
CA LEU A 286 -20.02 -13.16 12.69
C LEU A 286 -20.93 -13.94 11.72
N SER A 287 -21.84 -13.25 11.05
CA SER A 287 -22.71 -13.86 10.04
C SER A 287 -21.90 -14.46 8.89
N PHE A 288 -20.87 -13.75 8.42
CA PHE A 288 -19.94 -14.24 7.40
C PHE A 288 -19.26 -15.55 7.84
N LEU A 289 -18.69 -15.58 9.06
CA LEU A 289 -18.00 -16.76 9.60
C LEU A 289 -18.95 -17.98 9.70
N ARG A 290 -20.15 -17.79 10.19
CA ARG A 290 -21.17 -18.86 10.32
C ARG A 290 -21.61 -19.41 8.97
N ASN A 291 -21.80 -18.55 7.98
CA ASN A 291 -22.18 -18.98 6.63
C ASN A 291 -21.04 -19.74 5.95
N ARG A 292 -19.81 -19.31 6.12
CA ARG A 292 -18.62 -20.02 5.61
C ARG A 292 -18.49 -21.40 6.24
N LYS A 293 -18.68 -21.55 7.54
CA LYS A 293 -18.62 -22.82 8.26
C LYS A 293 -19.64 -23.82 7.72
N LYS A 294 -20.89 -23.38 7.55
CA LYS A 294 -21.95 -24.20 6.93
C LYS A 294 -21.61 -24.62 5.48
N TYR A 295 -20.97 -23.76 4.73
CA TYR A 295 -20.56 -24.06 3.35
C TYR A 295 -19.44 -25.10 3.30
N VAL A 296 -18.45 -25.00 4.18
CA VAL A 296 -17.36 -25.98 4.32
C VAL A 296 -17.89 -27.34 4.79
N GLU A 297 -18.76 -27.36 5.80
CA GLU A 297 -19.42 -28.59 6.27
C GLU A 297 -20.22 -29.29 5.17
N ARG A 298 -20.88 -28.55 4.27
CA ARG A 298 -21.61 -29.11 3.13
C ARG A 298 -20.69 -29.68 2.03
N LEU A 299 -19.47 -29.22 1.91
CA LEU A 299 -18.53 -29.68 0.88
C LEU A 299 -17.67 -30.87 1.33
N TYR A 300 -17.41 -30.99 2.62
CA TYR A 300 -16.45 -31.94 3.19
C TYR A 300 -17.04 -32.83 4.32
N GLY A 301 -18.25 -32.61 4.74
CA GLY A 301 -19.04 -33.47 5.66
C GLY A 301 -19.96 -34.36 4.87
#